data_6b8f18bce62695fdce2d4a52feff78ad
#
_entry.id   6b8f18bce62695fdce2d4a52feff78ad
#
_cell.length_a   1.000
_cell.length_b   1.000
_cell.length_c   1.000
_cell.angle_alpha   90.00
_cell.angle_beta   90.00
_cell.angle_gamma   90.00
#
_symmetry.space_group_name_H-M   'P 1'
#
loop_
_entity.id
_entity.type
_entity.pdbx_description
1 polymer ?
#
loop_
_entity_poly.entity_id
_entity_poly.type
_entity_poly.pdbx_seq_one_letter_code
_entity_poly.pdbx_strand_id
1 'polypeptide(L)'
;LGAELVELAVEAACLALLSYAAYSDYKTRLVDDRVWLCMVALAPLTLYVVWAARPRLLAAYIASLAAGLALGLVISATKLAGGADAKAVMALSAVTVPRGPSPLLVPSLAVLLNGVILSLVTIPYVLARNAIEYARRGRLFDDSPPLRVRAALVLIAFRERLGKVAAEPHKYFVVEDRRGGARRYRLCLVSAEEDTAQVVREMMESGVSEEELVWVSPSIPLIVYILLGYAYYIAWGNVLAPALSSLLR
;
A
#
# COMPACT_ATOMS: atom_id res chain seq x y z
N LEU A 1 34.24 8.37 -1.44
CA LEU A 1 33.62 9.40 -2.32
C LEU A 1 32.91 8.78 -3.51
N GLY A 2 33.57 7.83 -4.26
CA GLY A 2 32.98 7.20 -5.44
C GLY A 2 31.73 6.34 -5.12
N ALA A 3 31.79 5.47 -4.11
CA ALA A 3 30.69 4.60 -3.75
C ALA A 3 29.49 5.37 -3.17
N GLU A 4 29.72 6.44 -2.44
CA GLU A 4 28.66 7.32 -1.88
C GLU A 4 27.91 8.04 -3.00
N LEU A 5 28.61 8.53 -4.02
CA LEU A 5 27.97 9.14 -5.19
C LEU A 5 27.14 8.13 -5.98
N VAL A 6 27.64 6.90 -6.12
CA VAL A 6 26.89 5.82 -6.77
C VAL A 6 25.63 5.48 -5.94
N GLU A 7 25.74 5.38 -4.60
CA GLU A 7 24.60 5.16 -3.72
C GLU A 7 23.53 6.24 -3.93
N LEU A 8 23.92 7.51 -3.85
CA LEU A 8 23.02 8.63 -4.05
C LEU A 8 22.34 8.61 -5.43
N ALA A 9 23.09 8.26 -6.48
CA ALA A 9 22.55 8.13 -7.83
C ALA A 9 21.51 6.99 -7.94
N VAL A 10 21.79 5.85 -7.32
CA VAL A 10 20.84 4.70 -7.26
C VAL A 10 19.59 5.11 -6.48
N GLU A 11 19.73 5.72 -5.30
CA GLU A 11 18.61 6.17 -4.49
C GLU A 11 17.73 7.19 -5.23
N ALA A 12 18.34 8.17 -5.89
CA ALA A 12 17.62 9.17 -6.69
C ALA A 12 16.88 8.53 -7.88
N ALA A 13 17.53 7.61 -8.60
CA ALA A 13 16.91 6.87 -9.69
C ALA A 13 15.73 6.02 -9.22
N CYS A 14 15.89 5.31 -8.09
CA CYS A 14 14.81 4.53 -7.48
C CYS A 14 13.63 5.41 -7.05
N LEU A 15 13.89 6.57 -6.42
CA LEU A 15 12.84 7.53 -6.05
C LEU A 15 12.10 8.03 -7.30
N ALA A 16 12.78 8.35 -8.38
CA ALA A 16 12.16 8.79 -9.63
C ALA A 16 11.28 7.69 -10.25
N LEU A 17 11.78 6.45 -10.32
CA LEU A 17 11.04 5.31 -10.86
C LEU A 17 9.82 4.97 -9.98
N LEU A 18 9.98 4.95 -8.66
CA LEU A 18 8.86 4.74 -7.73
C LEU A 18 7.85 5.88 -7.78
N SER A 19 8.28 7.15 -7.96
CA SER A 19 7.37 8.28 -8.11
C SER A 19 6.52 8.14 -9.38
N TYR A 20 7.13 7.74 -10.48
CA TYR A 20 6.40 7.42 -11.70
C TYR A 20 5.43 6.25 -11.51
N ALA A 21 5.88 5.15 -10.88
CA ALA A 21 5.04 4.01 -10.58
C ALA A 21 3.84 4.40 -9.68
N ALA A 22 4.09 5.18 -8.62
CA ALA A 22 3.06 5.66 -7.71
C ALA A 22 2.04 6.56 -8.41
N TYR A 23 2.48 7.44 -9.30
CA TYR A 23 1.60 8.27 -10.11
C TYR A 23 0.73 7.43 -11.06
N SER A 24 1.33 6.44 -11.74
CA SER A 24 0.63 5.54 -12.65
C SER A 24 -0.40 4.69 -11.90
N ASP A 25 -0.01 4.10 -10.76
CA ASP A 25 -0.88 3.31 -9.88
C ASP A 25 -2.05 4.14 -9.35
N TYR A 26 -1.79 5.36 -8.88
CA TYR A 26 -2.83 6.27 -8.41
C TYR A 26 -3.85 6.61 -9.50
N LYS A 27 -3.39 6.82 -10.75
CA LYS A 27 -4.23 7.28 -11.85
C LYS A 27 -4.98 6.15 -12.55
N THR A 28 -4.35 5.00 -12.76
CA THR A 28 -4.85 3.94 -13.64
C THR A 28 -4.89 2.56 -13.00
N ARG A 29 -4.32 2.38 -11.81
CA ARG A 29 -4.10 1.08 -11.16
C ARG A 29 -3.25 0.11 -11.99
N LEU A 30 -2.55 0.63 -12.98
CA LEU A 30 -1.64 -0.13 -13.83
C LEU A 30 -0.25 0.50 -13.80
N VAL A 31 0.76 -0.33 -13.63
CA VAL A 31 2.17 0.07 -13.68
C VAL A 31 2.88 -0.78 -14.72
N ASP A 32 3.57 -0.13 -15.66
CA ASP A 32 4.33 -0.81 -16.69
C ASP A 32 5.49 -1.61 -16.06
N ASP A 33 5.64 -2.85 -16.48
CA ASP A 33 6.69 -3.76 -16.00
C ASP A 33 8.11 -3.25 -16.27
N ARG A 34 8.28 -2.37 -17.26
CA ARG A 34 9.56 -1.72 -17.57
C ARG A 34 10.12 -0.94 -16.39
N VAL A 35 9.25 -0.38 -15.54
CA VAL A 35 9.68 0.35 -14.35
C VAL A 35 10.45 -0.57 -13.41
N TRP A 36 9.94 -1.77 -13.17
CA TRP A 36 10.56 -2.76 -12.30
C TRP A 36 11.85 -3.31 -12.91
N LEU A 37 11.88 -3.51 -14.23
CA LEU A 37 13.10 -3.93 -14.93
C LEU A 37 14.18 -2.85 -14.84
N CYS A 38 13.84 -1.58 -15.03
CA CYS A 38 14.77 -0.47 -14.84
C CYS A 38 15.30 -0.39 -13.41
N MET A 39 14.46 -0.62 -12.40
CA MET A 39 14.92 -0.69 -11.01
C MET A 39 15.90 -1.85 -10.81
N VAL A 40 15.55 -3.06 -11.22
CA VAL A 40 16.43 -4.24 -11.07
C VAL A 40 17.75 -4.06 -11.83
N ALA A 41 17.77 -3.34 -12.95
CA ALA A 41 19.00 -3.03 -13.68
C ALA A 41 20.00 -2.18 -12.87
N LEU A 42 19.56 -1.52 -11.79
CA LEU A 42 20.44 -0.80 -10.85
C LEU A 42 21.08 -1.73 -9.80
N ALA A 43 20.65 -2.98 -9.67
CA ALA A 43 21.14 -3.92 -8.65
C ALA A 43 22.67 -4.14 -8.69
N PRO A 44 23.34 -4.21 -9.85
CA PRO A 44 24.82 -4.29 -9.88
C PRO A 44 25.51 -3.09 -9.23
N LEU A 45 24.95 -1.88 -9.38
CA LEU A 45 25.47 -0.67 -8.74
C LEU A 45 25.26 -0.73 -7.22
N THR A 46 24.11 -1.21 -6.77
CA THR A 46 23.83 -1.43 -5.34
C THR A 46 24.80 -2.45 -4.75
N LEU A 47 25.02 -3.57 -5.45
CA LEU A 47 26.00 -4.59 -5.02
C LEU A 47 27.41 -4.01 -4.93
N TYR A 48 27.81 -3.19 -5.91
CA TYR A 48 29.10 -2.48 -5.88
C TYR A 48 29.21 -1.58 -4.63
N VAL A 49 28.19 -0.77 -4.34
CA VAL A 49 28.17 0.09 -3.13
C VAL A 49 28.32 -0.73 -1.86
N VAL A 50 27.56 -1.81 -1.72
CA VAL A 50 27.64 -2.68 -0.54
C VAL A 50 29.01 -3.32 -0.43
N TRP A 51 29.54 -3.87 -1.53
CA TRP A 51 30.85 -4.52 -1.53
C TRP A 51 32.01 -3.56 -1.25
N ALA A 52 32.00 -2.39 -1.88
CA ALA A 52 33.10 -1.42 -1.80
C ALA A 52 33.08 -0.57 -0.52
N ALA A 53 31.89 -0.12 -0.08
CA ALA A 53 31.76 0.81 1.04
C ALA A 53 31.33 0.14 2.35
N ARG A 54 30.58 -0.97 2.27
CA ARG A 54 29.92 -1.61 3.43
C ARG A 54 30.02 -3.15 3.40
N PRO A 55 31.21 -3.76 3.23
CA PRO A 55 31.33 -5.21 3.05
C PRO A 55 30.74 -6.03 4.22
N ARG A 56 30.71 -5.46 5.42
CA ARG A 56 30.07 -6.09 6.61
C ARG A 56 28.55 -6.25 6.48
N LEU A 57 27.93 -5.50 5.57
CA LEU A 57 26.47 -5.55 5.32
C LEU A 57 26.10 -6.43 4.13
N LEU A 58 27.06 -7.10 3.48
CA LEU A 58 26.81 -7.96 2.34
C LEU A 58 25.83 -9.10 2.68
N ALA A 59 26.00 -9.74 3.82
CA ALA A 59 25.07 -10.79 4.28
C ALA A 59 23.64 -10.22 4.48
N ALA A 60 23.51 -9.03 5.04
CA ALA A 60 22.22 -8.37 5.19
C ALA A 60 21.58 -8.01 3.84
N TYR A 61 22.39 -7.60 2.86
CA TYR A 61 21.91 -7.35 1.50
C TYR A 61 21.41 -8.63 0.81
N ILE A 62 22.17 -9.74 0.90
CA ILE A 62 21.76 -11.03 0.34
C ILE A 62 20.48 -11.53 1.04
N ALA A 63 20.39 -11.40 2.36
CA ALA A 63 19.18 -11.75 3.11
C ALA A 63 17.98 -10.88 2.68
N SER A 64 18.18 -9.58 2.44
CA SER A 64 17.15 -8.69 1.93
C SER A 64 16.65 -9.12 0.55
N LEU A 65 17.57 -9.43 -0.35
CA LEU A 65 17.22 -9.91 -1.69
C LEU A 65 16.39 -11.20 -1.61
N ALA A 66 16.86 -12.19 -0.85
CA ALA A 66 16.16 -13.47 -0.68
C ALA A 66 14.76 -13.28 -0.05
N ALA A 67 14.69 -12.50 1.03
CA ALA A 67 13.42 -12.24 1.73
C ALA A 67 12.42 -11.46 0.86
N GLY A 68 12.89 -10.45 0.13
CA GLY A 68 12.02 -9.67 -0.78
C GLY A 68 11.52 -10.49 -1.96
N LEU A 69 12.37 -11.34 -2.54
CA LEU A 69 11.96 -12.27 -3.60
C LEU A 69 10.92 -13.28 -3.06
N ALA A 70 11.19 -13.89 -1.90
CA ALA A 70 10.27 -14.84 -1.28
C ALA A 70 8.91 -14.18 -0.96
N LEU A 71 8.94 -12.99 -0.35
CA LEU A 71 7.71 -12.25 -0.03
C LEU A 71 6.94 -11.85 -1.28
N GLY A 72 7.60 -11.36 -2.31
CA GLY A 72 6.97 -11.02 -3.59
C GLY A 72 6.32 -12.23 -4.26
N LEU A 73 6.98 -13.40 -4.21
CA LEU A 73 6.38 -14.67 -4.68
C LEU A 73 5.15 -15.07 -3.86
N VAL A 74 5.21 -14.95 -2.54
CA VAL A 74 4.05 -15.23 -1.65
C VAL A 74 2.89 -14.28 -1.96
N ILE A 75 3.15 -12.98 -2.08
CA ILE A 75 2.11 -11.99 -2.43
C ILE A 75 1.49 -12.35 -3.78
N SER A 76 2.30 -12.68 -4.78
CA SER A 76 1.84 -13.05 -6.11
C SER A 76 1.01 -14.35 -6.11
N ALA A 77 1.43 -15.36 -5.34
CA ALA A 77 0.75 -16.65 -5.27
C ALA A 77 -0.57 -16.60 -4.48
N THR A 78 -0.60 -15.78 -3.42
CA THR A 78 -1.78 -15.65 -2.53
C THR A 78 -2.77 -14.58 -2.99
N LYS A 79 -2.40 -13.75 -3.98
CA LYS A 79 -3.18 -12.60 -4.46
C LYS A 79 -3.57 -11.63 -3.33
N LEU A 80 -2.77 -11.56 -2.27
CA LEU A 80 -3.01 -10.67 -1.12
C LEU A 80 -2.89 -9.18 -1.47
N ALA A 81 -2.16 -8.87 -2.54
CA ALA A 81 -2.01 -7.51 -3.08
C ALA A 81 -1.91 -7.58 -4.60
N GLY A 82 -1.87 -6.42 -5.26
CA GLY A 82 -1.75 -6.33 -6.70
C GLY A 82 -0.43 -6.90 -7.23
N GLY A 83 -0.43 -7.36 -8.47
CA GLY A 83 0.80 -7.88 -9.10
C GLY A 83 1.93 -6.83 -9.17
N ALA A 84 1.58 -5.55 -9.28
CA ALA A 84 2.53 -4.44 -9.25
C ALA A 84 3.21 -4.31 -7.87
N ASP A 85 2.47 -4.53 -6.77
CA ASP A 85 2.99 -4.46 -5.40
C ASP A 85 4.02 -5.57 -5.15
N ALA A 86 3.74 -6.79 -5.61
CA ALA A 86 4.68 -7.91 -5.54
C ALA A 86 5.99 -7.60 -6.27
N LYS A 87 5.89 -7.06 -7.49
CA LYS A 87 7.05 -6.66 -8.30
C LYS A 87 7.82 -5.51 -7.65
N ALA A 88 7.13 -4.53 -7.04
CA ALA A 88 7.78 -3.45 -6.30
C ALA A 88 8.63 -3.97 -5.15
N VAL A 89 8.10 -4.91 -4.35
CA VAL A 89 8.84 -5.52 -3.23
C VAL A 89 10.06 -6.28 -3.72
N MET A 90 9.92 -7.06 -4.80
CA MET A 90 11.05 -7.79 -5.40
C MET A 90 12.13 -6.82 -5.92
N ALA A 91 11.74 -5.79 -6.68
CA ALA A 91 12.68 -4.82 -7.24
C ALA A 91 13.41 -4.05 -6.15
N LEU A 92 12.67 -3.57 -5.12
CA LEU A 92 13.26 -2.89 -3.97
C LEU A 92 14.26 -3.74 -3.21
N SER A 93 14.04 -5.05 -3.10
CA SER A 93 14.99 -5.93 -2.43
C SER A 93 16.36 -5.97 -3.11
N ALA A 94 16.41 -5.74 -4.42
CA ALA A 94 17.64 -5.73 -5.22
C ALA A 94 18.38 -4.38 -5.17
N VAL A 95 17.66 -3.26 -4.89
CA VAL A 95 18.25 -1.92 -5.00
C VAL A 95 18.34 -1.17 -3.67
N THR A 96 17.83 -1.72 -2.57
CA THR A 96 17.88 -1.05 -1.27
C THR A 96 19.18 -1.38 -0.54
N VAL A 97 20.01 -0.35 -0.31
CA VAL A 97 21.26 -0.48 0.44
C VAL A 97 20.97 -0.65 1.94
N PRO A 98 21.55 -1.68 2.61
CA PRO A 98 21.40 -1.82 4.05
C PRO A 98 22.01 -0.64 4.83
N ARG A 99 21.29 -0.10 5.81
CA ARG A 99 21.72 1.04 6.64
C ARG A 99 22.10 0.70 8.06
N GLY A 100 22.23 -0.59 8.39
CA GLY A 100 22.65 -1.05 9.71
C GLY A 100 22.66 -2.56 9.83
N PRO A 101 23.34 -3.09 10.86
CA PRO A 101 23.54 -4.53 11.07
C PRO A 101 22.33 -5.22 11.71
N SER A 102 21.13 -4.66 11.65
CA SER A 102 19.97 -5.28 12.29
C SER A 102 19.57 -6.56 11.54
N PRO A 103 19.81 -7.76 12.10
CA PRO A 103 19.44 -9.01 11.46
C PRO A 103 17.92 -9.23 11.43
N LEU A 104 17.16 -8.47 12.23
CA LEU A 104 15.71 -8.63 12.39
C LEU A 104 14.89 -7.94 11.30
N LEU A 105 15.47 -6.96 10.59
CA LEU A 105 14.74 -6.20 9.58
C LEU A 105 15.61 -6.00 8.34
N VAL A 106 15.47 -6.94 7.42
CA VAL A 106 16.07 -6.80 6.09
C VAL A 106 15.54 -5.50 5.41
N PRO A 107 16.39 -4.78 4.66
CA PRO A 107 16.06 -3.47 4.11
C PRO A 107 14.72 -3.38 3.36
N SER A 108 14.43 -4.35 2.51
CA SER A 108 13.17 -4.38 1.75
C SER A 108 11.93 -4.51 2.64
N LEU A 109 12.01 -5.30 3.71
CA LEU A 109 10.93 -5.41 4.70
C LEU A 109 10.80 -4.13 5.52
N ALA A 110 11.92 -3.47 5.84
CA ALA A 110 11.89 -2.18 6.53
C ALA A 110 11.18 -1.12 5.70
N VAL A 111 11.45 -1.05 4.39
CA VAL A 111 10.75 -0.15 3.46
C VAL A 111 9.26 -0.44 3.42
N LEU A 112 8.89 -1.70 3.26
CA LEU A 112 7.48 -2.11 3.24
C LEU A 112 6.78 -1.77 4.55
N LEU A 113 7.41 -2.06 5.69
CA LEU A 113 6.88 -1.78 7.01
C LEU A 113 6.70 -0.28 7.26
N ASN A 114 7.69 0.55 6.88
CA ASN A 114 7.56 2.00 6.91
C ASN A 114 6.34 2.45 6.10
N GLY A 115 6.16 1.92 4.90
CA GLY A 115 5.01 2.22 4.03
C GLY A 115 3.69 1.82 4.67
N VAL A 116 3.59 0.61 5.25
CA VAL A 116 2.38 0.14 5.95
C VAL A 116 2.05 1.03 7.14
N ILE A 117 3.03 1.43 7.95
CA ILE A 117 2.81 2.35 9.08
C ILE A 117 2.35 3.72 8.59
N LEU A 118 2.97 4.25 7.53
CA LEU A 118 2.54 5.52 6.94
C LEU A 118 1.12 5.44 6.34
N SER A 119 0.70 4.28 5.86
CA SER A 119 -0.66 4.07 5.34
C SER A 119 -1.75 4.20 6.42
N LEU A 120 -1.39 4.04 7.71
CA LEU A 120 -2.34 4.22 8.82
C LEU A 120 -2.92 5.66 8.88
N VAL A 121 -2.31 6.63 8.18
CA VAL A 121 -2.87 7.98 8.01
C VAL A 121 -4.26 7.97 7.35
N THR A 122 -4.62 6.90 6.64
CA THR A 122 -5.97 6.74 6.08
C THR A 122 -7.05 6.59 7.15
N ILE A 123 -6.72 6.07 8.34
CA ILE A 123 -7.68 5.92 9.45
C ILE A 123 -8.19 7.29 9.92
N PRO A 124 -7.35 8.28 10.32
CA PRO A 124 -7.85 9.60 10.68
C PRO A 124 -8.57 10.29 9.52
N TYR A 125 -8.18 10.08 8.26
CA TYR A 125 -8.93 10.58 7.11
C TYR A 125 -10.36 10.01 7.08
N VAL A 126 -10.52 8.69 7.22
CA VAL A 126 -11.84 8.03 7.24
C VAL A 126 -12.68 8.52 8.43
N LEU A 127 -12.06 8.62 9.61
CA LEU A 127 -12.74 9.14 10.80
C LEU A 127 -13.22 10.58 10.62
N ALA A 128 -12.40 11.45 10.04
CA ALA A 128 -12.78 12.83 9.75
C ALA A 128 -13.96 12.90 8.75
N ARG A 129 -13.95 12.07 7.69
CA ARG A 129 -15.06 11.95 6.74
C ARG A 129 -16.36 11.52 7.45
N ASN A 130 -16.29 10.52 8.32
CA ASN A 130 -17.42 10.02 9.08
C ASN A 130 -17.93 11.05 10.10
N ALA A 131 -17.02 11.79 10.75
CA ALA A 131 -17.40 12.87 11.68
C ALA A 131 -18.14 14.01 10.96
N ILE A 132 -17.67 14.42 9.77
CA ILE A 132 -18.36 15.42 8.93
C ILE A 132 -19.75 14.94 8.53
N GLU A 133 -19.86 13.68 8.10
CA GLU A 133 -21.15 13.10 7.69
C GLU A 133 -22.11 13.02 8.89
N TYR A 134 -21.62 12.60 10.06
CA TYR A 134 -22.39 12.59 11.29
C TYR A 134 -22.89 14.00 11.69
N ALA A 135 -22.00 15.00 11.61
CA ALA A 135 -22.36 16.40 11.90
C ALA A 135 -23.46 16.94 10.97
N ARG A 136 -23.46 16.50 9.70
CA ARG A 136 -24.45 16.95 8.69
C ARG A 136 -25.81 16.25 8.83
N ARG A 137 -25.81 14.96 9.21
CA ARG A 137 -27.04 14.14 9.17
C ARG A 137 -27.56 13.71 10.53
N GLY A 138 -26.79 13.90 11.60
CA GLY A 138 -27.11 13.41 12.94
C GLY A 138 -27.01 11.88 13.10
N ARG A 139 -26.70 11.15 12.02
CA ARG A 139 -26.55 9.68 12.02
C ARG A 139 -25.61 9.21 10.93
N LEU A 140 -24.87 8.12 11.20
CA LEU A 140 -24.00 7.47 10.20
C LEU A 140 -24.69 6.26 9.54
N PHE A 141 -25.55 5.57 10.25
CA PHE A 141 -26.21 4.34 9.81
C PHE A 141 -27.69 4.57 9.61
N ASP A 142 -28.25 4.11 8.51
CA ASP A 142 -29.68 4.11 8.23
C ASP A 142 -30.34 2.82 8.73
N ASP A 143 -29.57 1.78 8.95
CA ASP A 143 -29.92 0.48 9.52
C ASP A 143 -29.21 0.26 10.86
N SER A 144 -29.41 -0.88 11.49
CA SER A 144 -28.81 -1.22 12.78
C SER A 144 -27.87 -2.42 12.66
N PRO A 145 -26.74 -2.32 11.94
CA PRO A 145 -25.80 -3.44 11.85
C PRO A 145 -25.20 -3.76 13.23
N PRO A 146 -24.72 -4.99 13.43
CA PRO A 146 -24.07 -5.38 14.69
C PRO A 146 -22.94 -4.43 15.10
N LEU A 147 -22.72 -4.26 16.41
CA LEU A 147 -21.71 -3.31 16.91
C LEU A 147 -20.31 -3.51 16.32
N ARG A 148 -19.89 -4.78 16.12
CA ARG A 148 -18.61 -5.10 15.50
C ARG A 148 -18.50 -4.56 14.07
N VAL A 149 -19.59 -4.66 13.30
CA VAL A 149 -19.66 -4.15 11.93
C VAL A 149 -19.61 -2.63 11.92
N ARG A 150 -20.36 -1.97 12.82
CA ARG A 150 -20.32 -0.50 12.96
C ARG A 150 -18.93 0.00 13.30
N ALA A 151 -18.27 -0.60 14.30
CA ALA A 151 -16.93 -0.23 14.70
C ALA A 151 -15.92 -0.38 13.55
N ALA A 152 -15.99 -1.50 12.83
CA ALA A 152 -15.12 -1.71 11.67
C ALA A 152 -15.38 -0.68 10.55
N LEU A 153 -16.65 -0.48 10.17
CA LEU A 153 -17.01 0.48 9.11
C LEU A 153 -16.57 1.90 9.44
N VAL A 154 -16.71 2.34 10.68
CA VAL A 154 -16.28 3.69 11.08
C VAL A 154 -14.77 3.89 10.93
N LEU A 155 -13.98 2.84 11.10
CA LEU A 155 -12.51 2.89 10.99
C LEU A 155 -11.98 2.74 9.57
N ILE A 156 -12.67 1.95 8.71
CA ILE A 156 -12.13 1.56 7.40
C ILE A 156 -12.94 2.08 6.21
N ALA A 157 -14.16 2.59 6.44
CA ALA A 157 -15.08 2.98 5.38
C ALA A 157 -15.80 4.29 5.71
N PHE A 158 -16.31 4.94 4.68
CA PHE A 158 -17.15 6.13 4.78
C PHE A 158 -18.26 6.06 3.72
N ARG A 159 -19.22 6.97 3.80
CA ARG A 159 -20.34 7.03 2.84
C ARG A 159 -19.97 7.92 1.66
N GLU A 160 -20.22 7.45 0.44
CA GLU A 160 -20.05 8.22 -0.79
C GLU A 160 -21.24 7.98 -1.71
N ARG A 161 -21.54 8.91 -2.62
CA ARG A 161 -22.62 8.75 -3.61
C ARG A 161 -22.27 7.67 -4.61
N LEU A 162 -23.23 6.80 -4.94
CA LEU A 162 -23.03 5.71 -5.88
C LEU A 162 -22.55 6.20 -7.26
N GLY A 163 -23.13 7.30 -7.76
CA GLY A 163 -22.72 7.92 -9.03
C GLY A 163 -21.26 8.38 -9.03
N LYS A 164 -20.74 8.88 -7.88
CA LYS A 164 -19.33 9.23 -7.79
C LYS A 164 -18.42 8.00 -7.75
N VAL A 165 -18.88 6.93 -7.09
CA VAL A 165 -18.15 5.65 -7.10
C VAL A 165 -18.14 5.05 -8.51
N ALA A 166 -19.25 5.18 -9.26
CA ALA A 166 -19.34 4.75 -10.64
C ALA A 166 -18.40 5.52 -11.58
N ALA A 167 -18.22 6.81 -11.34
CA ALA A 167 -17.31 7.65 -12.14
C ALA A 167 -15.82 7.34 -11.88
N GLU A 168 -15.48 6.89 -10.67
CA GLU A 168 -14.08 6.64 -10.26
C GLU A 168 -13.94 5.30 -9.51
N PRO A 169 -14.34 4.15 -10.09
CA PRO A 169 -14.45 2.88 -9.39
C PRO A 169 -13.10 2.40 -8.82
N HIS A 170 -11.98 2.75 -9.48
CA HIS A 170 -10.64 2.40 -9.05
C HIS A 170 -10.18 3.08 -7.73
N LYS A 171 -10.90 4.11 -7.28
CA LYS A 171 -10.59 4.82 -6.01
C LYS A 171 -11.30 4.24 -4.80
N TYR A 172 -12.22 3.31 -4.99
CA TYR A 172 -13.08 2.80 -3.93
C TYR A 172 -13.20 1.28 -3.96
N PHE A 173 -13.38 0.70 -2.77
CA PHE A 173 -13.91 -0.66 -2.60
C PHE A 173 -15.30 -0.54 -1.99
N VAL A 174 -16.31 -1.10 -2.65
CA VAL A 174 -17.67 -1.12 -2.11
C VAL A 174 -17.75 -2.18 -1.01
N VAL A 175 -18.00 -1.76 0.23
CA VAL A 175 -18.15 -2.64 1.39
C VAL A 175 -19.60 -2.95 1.73
N GLU A 176 -20.54 -2.30 1.06
CA GLU A 176 -21.98 -2.53 1.18
C GLU A 176 -22.51 -3.28 -0.05
N ASP A 177 -23.23 -4.38 0.16
CA ASP A 177 -23.89 -5.15 -0.88
C ASP A 177 -25.40 -5.04 -0.75
N ARG A 178 -26.11 -4.65 -1.82
CA ARG A 178 -27.57 -4.50 -1.86
C ARG A 178 -28.23 -5.39 -2.94
N ARG A 179 -27.47 -6.22 -3.62
CA ARG A 179 -27.97 -7.07 -4.74
C ARG A 179 -29.12 -8.00 -4.38
N GLY A 180 -29.32 -8.30 -3.11
CA GLY A 180 -30.41 -9.16 -2.61
C GLY A 180 -31.53 -8.41 -1.90
N GLY A 181 -31.66 -7.08 -2.08
CA GLY A 181 -32.68 -6.24 -1.42
C GLY A 181 -32.37 -5.89 0.05
N ALA A 182 -31.62 -6.72 0.76
CA ALA A 182 -31.17 -6.44 2.13
C ALA A 182 -29.73 -5.92 2.12
N ARG A 183 -29.45 -4.93 2.97
CA ARG A 183 -28.07 -4.43 3.15
C ARG A 183 -27.21 -5.48 3.84
N ARG A 184 -26.10 -5.84 3.21
CA ARG A 184 -25.06 -6.70 3.79
C ARG A 184 -23.74 -5.96 3.76
N TYR A 185 -22.93 -6.13 4.79
CA TYR A 185 -21.62 -5.49 4.89
C TYR A 185 -20.51 -6.53 4.76
N ARG A 186 -19.58 -6.30 3.83
CA ARG A 186 -18.41 -7.13 3.61
C ARG A 186 -17.21 -6.44 4.25
N LEU A 187 -16.74 -6.95 5.38
CA LEU A 187 -15.57 -6.42 6.07
C LEU A 187 -14.25 -6.99 5.53
N CYS A 188 -14.30 -7.96 4.64
CA CYS A 188 -13.12 -8.56 4.04
C CYS A 188 -12.68 -7.73 2.84
N LEU A 189 -11.63 -6.91 3.01
CA LEU A 189 -11.03 -6.08 1.97
C LEU A 189 -10.16 -6.90 0.99
N VAL A 190 -10.06 -8.21 1.18
CA VAL A 190 -9.11 -9.12 0.49
C VAL A 190 -9.64 -9.63 -0.85
N SER A 191 -10.86 -9.30 -1.25
CA SER A 191 -11.32 -9.64 -2.62
C SER A 191 -10.77 -8.64 -3.64
N ALA A 192 -9.47 -8.71 -3.91
CA ALA A 192 -8.83 -8.00 -5.02
C ALA A 192 -9.38 -8.40 -6.41
N GLU A 193 -10.27 -9.38 -6.47
CA GLU A 193 -10.86 -9.91 -7.71
C GLU A 193 -12.25 -9.35 -8.02
N GLU A 194 -12.94 -8.73 -7.05
CA GLU A 194 -14.27 -8.17 -7.34
C GLU A 194 -14.11 -6.76 -7.93
N ASP A 195 -14.38 -6.64 -9.21
CA ASP A 195 -14.36 -5.36 -9.91
C ASP A 195 -15.44 -4.43 -9.33
N THR A 196 -15.00 -3.36 -8.63
CA THR A 196 -15.89 -2.35 -8.08
C THR A 196 -16.86 -1.80 -9.13
N ALA A 197 -16.42 -1.67 -10.39
CA ALA A 197 -17.28 -1.20 -11.47
C ALA A 197 -18.42 -2.19 -11.75
N GLN A 198 -18.18 -3.48 -11.65
CA GLN A 198 -19.21 -4.52 -11.79
C GLN A 198 -20.20 -4.44 -10.62
N VAL A 199 -19.71 -4.37 -9.37
CA VAL A 199 -20.58 -4.28 -8.17
C VAL A 199 -21.48 -3.06 -8.25
N VAL A 200 -20.94 -1.90 -8.63
CA VAL A 200 -21.70 -0.65 -8.80
C VAL A 200 -22.77 -0.81 -9.88
N ARG A 201 -22.46 -1.41 -11.01
CA ARG A 201 -23.42 -1.66 -12.10
C ARG A 201 -24.57 -2.56 -11.64
N GLU A 202 -24.25 -3.68 -10.98
CA GLU A 202 -25.26 -4.59 -10.44
C GLU A 202 -26.15 -3.93 -9.39
N MET A 203 -25.60 -3.02 -8.56
CA MET A 203 -26.40 -2.23 -7.61
C MET A 203 -27.36 -1.28 -8.32
N MET A 204 -26.92 -0.59 -9.38
CA MET A 204 -27.78 0.28 -10.19
C MET A 204 -28.89 -0.52 -10.89
N GLU A 205 -28.56 -1.68 -11.46
CA GLU A 205 -29.53 -2.59 -12.07
C GLU A 205 -30.56 -3.11 -11.06
N SER A 206 -30.16 -3.24 -9.78
CA SER A 206 -31.06 -3.59 -8.67
C SER A 206 -31.91 -2.42 -8.14
N GLY A 207 -31.86 -1.25 -8.80
CA GLY A 207 -32.68 -0.07 -8.49
C GLY A 207 -32.08 0.88 -7.47
N VAL A 208 -30.78 0.76 -7.12
CA VAL A 208 -30.09 1.72 -6.25
C VAL A 208 -29.77 2.98 -7.07
N SER A 209 -30.26 4.14 -6.62
CA SER A 209 -30.04 5.42 -7.32
C SER A 209 -28.58 5.91 -7.21
N GLU A 210 -28.12 6.63 -8.23
CA GLU A 210 -26.80 7.27 -8.23
C GLU A 210 -26.61 8.28 -7.09
N GLU A 211 -27.69 8.92 -6.64
CA GLU A 211 -27.68 9.88 -5.52
C GLU A 211 -27.62 9.20 -4.15
N GLU A 212 -27.86 7.89 -4.09
CA GLU A 212 -27.81 7.16 -2.82
C GLU A 212 -26.38 7.02 -2.30
N LEU A 213 -26.27 7.11 -0.98
CA LEU A 213 -25.02 6.91 -0.27
C LEU A 213 -24.80 5.45 0.02
N VAL A 214 -23.64 4.96 -0.38
CA VAL A 214 -23.16 3.60 -0.12
C VAL A 214 -21.89 3.63 0.71
N TRP A 215 -21.66 2.60 1.51
CA TRP A 215 -20.44 2.46 2.27
C TRP A 215 -19.32 1.97 1.37
N VAL A 216 -18.23 2.74 1.33
CA VAL A 216 -17.03 2.46 0.55
C VAL A 216 -15.77 2.60 1.41
N SER A 217 -14.79 1.75 1.18
CA SER A 217 -13.44 1.91 1.70
C SER A 217 -12.57 2.60 0.66
N PRO A 218 -11.68 3.52 1.04
CA PRO A 218 -10.74 4.09 0.07
C PRO A 218 -9.82 2.99 -0.46
N SER A 219 -9.70 2.90 -1.77
CA SER A 219 -8.72 2.03 -2.39
C SER A 219 -7.33 2.65 -2.23
N ILE A 220 -6.52 2.07 -1.37
CA ILE A 220 -5.20 2.59 -1.02
C ILE A 220 -4.20 2.19 -2.11
N PRO A 221 -3.56 3.14 -2.81
CA PRO A 221 -2.49 2.82 -3.75
C PRO A 221 -1.23 2.44 -2.97
N LEU A 222 -1.00 1.13 -2.78
CA LEU A 222 0.09 0.64 -1.94
C LEU A 222 1.47 1.13 -2.42
N ILE A 223 1.66 1.28 -3.74
CA ILE A 223 2.90 1.78 -4.31
C ILE A 223 3.23 3.22 -3.85
N VAL A 224 2.21 4.06 -3.61
CA VAL A 224 2.42 5.40 -3.02
C VAL A 224 3.02 5.27 -1.63
N TYR A 225 2.52 4.36 -0.82
CA TYR A 225 3.06 4.14 0.53
C TYR A 225 4.41 3.42 0.51
N ILE A 226 4.68 2.56 -0.47
CA ILE A 226 6.01 1.99 -0.69
C ILE A 226 7.01 3.09 -1.04
N LEU A 227 6.66 4.04 -1.91
CA LEU A 227 7.48 5.22 -2.21
C LEU A 227 7.79 6.02 -0.95
N LEU A 228 6.77 6.34 -0.15
CA LEU A 228 6.95 7.09 1.10
C LEU A 228 7.79 6.30 2.11
N GLY A 229 7.57 4.98 2.20
CA GLY A 229 8.37 4.08 3.04
C GLY A 229 9.82 4.00 2.61
N TYR A 230 10.10 4.02 1.31
CA TYR A 230 11.45 4.07 0.76
C TYR A 230 12.13 5.42 1.04
N ALA A 231 11.42 6.54 0.81
CA ALA A 231 11.92 7.88 1.13
C ALA A 231 12.22 8.00 2.63
N TYR A 232 11.35 7.50 3.49
CA TYR A 232 11.58 7.46 4.93
C TYR A 232 12.81 6.60 5.27
N TYR A 233 12.95 5.43 4.63
CA TYR A 233 14.08 4.54 4.86
C TYR A 233 15.41 5.19 4.48
N ILE A 234 15.46 5.92 3.37
CA ILE A 234 16.64 6.67 2.94
C ILE A 234 17.01 7.75 3.98
N ALA A 235 16.03 8.46 4.49
CA ALA A 235 16.27 9.59 5.41
C ALA A 235 16.59 9.14 6.83
N TRP A 236 15.85 8.17 7.36
CA TRP A 236 15.87 7.82 8.78
C TRP A 236 16.01 6.32 9.07
N GLY A 237 16.01 5.48 8.06
CA GLY A 237 16.06 4.02 8.22
C GLY A 237 14.69 3.42 8.56
N ASN A 238 14.68 2.46 9.49
CA ASN A 238 13.45 1.79 9.89
C ASN A 238 12.73 2.56 11.01
N VAL A 239 11.45 2.84 10.82
CA VAL A 239 10.59 3.53 11.80
C VAL A 239 10.49 2.81 13.16
N LEU A 240 10.59 1.47 13.17
CA LEU A 240 10.55 0.68 14.39
C LEU A 240 11.92 0.48 15.04
N ALA A 241 13.01 0.88 14.42
CA ALA A 241 14.36 0.66 14.96
C ALA A 241 14.55 1.23 16.38
N PRO A 242 14.05 2.44 16.72
CA PRO A 242 14.14 2.96 18.09
C PRO A 242 13.37 2.12 19.10
N ALA A 243 12.15 1.68 18.77
CA ALA A 243 11.32 0.87 19.65
C ALA A 243 11.91 -0.53 19.87
N LEU A 244 12.41 -1.17 18.80
CA LEU A 244 13.09 -2.48 18.91
C LEU A 244 14.37 -2.40 19.72
N SER A 245 15.14 -1.32 19.58
CA SER A 245 16.38 -1.14 20.36
C SER A 245 16.11 -0.94 21.86
N SER A 246 14.94 -0.38 22.23
CA SER A 246 14.55 -0.23 23.64
C SER A 246 14.03 -1.53 24.26
N LEU A 247 13.46 -2.44 23.48
CA LEU A 247 12.96 -3.74 23.93
C LEU A 247 14.07 -4.80 24.09
N LEU A 248 15.20 -4.60 23.40
CA LEU A 248 16.34 -5.54 23.42
C LEU A 248 17.44 -5.12 24.42
N ARG A 249 17.24 -4.04 25.16
CA ARG A 249 18.09 -3.61 26.30
C ARG A 249 17.51 -4.09 27.61
#